data_736cb223de86df75a7b5433f8ca10f00
#
_entry.id   736cb223de86df75a7b5433f8ca10f00
#
_cell.length_a   1.000
_cell.length_b   1.000
_cell.length_c   1.000
_cell.angle_alpha   90.00
_cell.angle_beta   90.00
_cell.angle_gamma   90.00
#
_symmetry.space_group_name_H-M   'P 1'
#
loop_
_entity.id
_entity.type
_entity.pdbx_description
1 polymer ?
#
loop_
_entity_poly.entity_id
_entity_poly.type
_entity_poly.pdbx_seq_one_letter_code
_entity_poly.pdbx_strand_id
1 'polypeptide(L)'
;MTNPHEKPVRARPKYILLTPLSAKVLSVVAIGAIYLWFLLKFFLSGDQPALQLAVGALGLVGFCGSIVMFLCTYGFLANSPDEFLDEREIQNRNAAYVKAYIYATVMLLVGYIASDVVGKEYSGFEVTLHVVTNFLTLALFTCLMLPATILAWQDKGLDE
;
A
#
# COMPACT_ATOMS: atom_id res chain seq x y z
N MET A 1 -25.86 41.34 -1.98
CA MET A 1 -26.59 40.13 -2.39
C MET A 1 -25.55 39.02 -2.57
N THR A 2 -25.33 38.21 -1.56
CA THR A 2 -24.42 37.05 -1.61
C THR A 2 -25.14 35.90 -2.34
N ASN A 3 -24.48 35.33 -3.33
CA ASN A 3 -25.02 34.28 -4.14
C ASN A 3 -25.26 33.00 -3.27
N PRO A 4 -26.51 32.52 -3.08
CA PRO A 4 -26.83 31.43 -2.15
C PRO A 4 -26.26 30.06 -2.57
N HIS A 5 -25.56 29.98 -3.71
CA HIS A 5 -24.96 28.75 -4.24
C HIS A 5 -23.43 28.66 -4.05
N GLU A 6 -22.79 29.71 -3.47
CA GLU A 6 -21.37 29.58 -3.13
C GLU A 6 -21.22 28.69 -1.87
N LYS A 7 -21.01 27.40 -2.08
CA LYS A 7 -20.59 26.52 -0.99
C LYS A 7 -19.30 27.07 -0.40
N PRO A 8 -19.21 27.24 0.93
CA PRO A 8 -18.00 27.73 1.56
C PRO A 8 -16.84 26.79 1.17
N VAL A 9 -15.77 27.37 0.61
CA VAL A 9 -14.54 26.64 0.29
C VAL A 9 -13.97 26.12 1.61
N ARG A 10 -14.29 24.87 1.95
CA ARG A 10 -13.74 24.23 3.14
C ARG A 10 -12.24 24.09 2.95
N ALA A 11 -11.46 24.59 3.92
CA ALA A 11 -10.01 24.46 3.90
C ALA A 11 -9.62 22.98 3.82
N ARG A 12 -8.87 22.60 2.78
CA ARG A 12 -8.34 21.24 2.64
C ARG A 12 -7.39 20.95 3.82
N PRO A 13 -7.46 19.77 4.45
CA PRO A 13 -6.55 19.40 5.53
C PRO A 13 -5.09 19.38 5.06
N LYS A 14 -4.17 19.58 6.02
CA LYS A 14 -2.73 19.50 5.74
C LYS A 14 -2.33 18.05 5.44
N TYR A 15 -1.71 17.82 4.30
CA TYR A 15 -1.16 16.54 3.87
C TYR A 15 0.26 16.72 3.31
N ILE A 16 1.00 15.64 3.18
CA ILE A 16 2.35 15.66 2.62
C ILE A 16 2.22 15.83 1.10
N LEU A 17 2.71 16.97 0.59
CA LEU A 17 2.72 17.24 -0.85
C LEU A 17 3.81 16.39 -1.51
N LEU A 18 3.41 15.44 -2.34
CA LEU A 18 4.30 14.67 -3.19
C LEU A 18 4.01 14.98 -4.66
N THR A 19 5.07 15.14 -5.44
CA THR A 19 4.95 15.20 -6.90
C THR A 19 4.55 13.82 -7.45
N PRO A 20 3.92 13.72 -8.63
CA PRO A 20 3.56 12.44 -9.24
C PRO A 20 4.76 11.48 -9.33
N LEU A 21 5.92 12.00 -9.75
CA LEU A 21 7.14 11.20 -9.87
C LEU A 21 7.63 10.68 -8.51
N SER A 22 7.69 11.55 -7.50
CA SER A 22 8.14 11.12 -6.16
C SER A 22 7.18 10.11 -5.53
N ALA A 23 5.88 10.24 -5.75
CA ALA A 23 4.89 9.27 -5.28
C ALA A 23 5.04 7.90 -5.99
N LYS A 24 5.29 7.90 -7.29
CA LYS A 24 5.57 6.67 -8.07
C LYS A 24 6.83 5.98 -7.57
N VAL A 25 7.94 6.71 -7.38
CA VAL A 25 9.19 6.15 -6.86
C VAL A 25 9.00 5.62 -5.45
N LEU A 26 8.37 6.40 -4.57
CA LEU A 26 8.11 5.99 -3.19
C LEU A 26 7.25 4.71 -3.13
N SER A 27 6.23 4.60 -3.98
CA SER A 27 5.37 3.42 -4.03
C SER A 27 6.15 2.16 -4.44
N VAL A 28 7.02 2.26 -5.46
CA VAL A 28 7.87 1.13 -5.90
C VAL A 28 8.84 0.72 -4.80
N VAL A 29 9.49 1.69 -4.16
CA VAL A 29 10.45 1.43 -3.06
C VAL A 29 9.72 0.80 -1.87
N ALA A 30 8.58 1.33 -1.46
CA ALA A 30 7.82 0.82 -0.31
C ALA A 30 7.30 -0.61 -0.57
N ILE A 31 6.69 -0.85 -1.75
CA ILE A 31 6.22 -2.18 -2.13
C ILE A 31 7.40 -3.15 -2.22
N GLY A 32 8.44 -2.80 -2.96
CA GLY A 32 9.62 -3.64 -3.10
C GLY A 32 10.27 -4.00 -1.78
N ALA A 33 10.42 -3.02 -0.88
CA ALA A 33 11.02 -3.22 0.44
C ALA A 33 10.17 -4.15 1.32
N ILE A 34 8.84 -3.99 1.37
CA ILE A 34 7.98 -4.81 2.23
C ILE A 34 7.86 -6.24 1.72
N TYR A 35 7.80 -6.45 0.38
CA TYR A 35 7.79 -7.79 -0.20
C TYR A 35 9.14 -8.49 -0.03
N LEU A 36 10.25 -7.78 -0.26
CA LEU A 36 11.57 -8.33 -0.04
C LEU A 36 11.82 -8.65 1.44
N TRP A 37 11.38 -7.79 2.37
CA TRP A 37 11.40 -8.07 3.80
C TRP A 37 10.66 -9.37 4.13
N PHE A 38 9.46 -9.57 3.58
CA PHE A 38 8.68 -10.78 3.80
C PHE A 38 9.40 -12.02 3.27
N LEU A 39 9.91 -11.96 2.03
CA LEU A 39 10.65 -13.08 1.43
C LEU A 39 11.90 -13.43 2.23
N LEU A 40 12.69 -12.42 2.63
CA LEU A 40 13.88 -12.66 3.43
C LEU A 40 13.55 -13.25 4.81
N LYS A 41 12.49 -12.76 5.45
CA LYS A 41 11.99 -13.35 6.71
C LYS A 41 11.54 -14.80 6.55
N PHE A 42 10.99 -15.15 5.38
CA PHE A 42 10.51 -16.49 5.11
C PHE A 42 11.67 -17.47 4.82
N PHE A 43 12.65 -17.06 4.00
CA PHE A 43 13.73 -17.94 3.53
C PHE A 43 15.00 -17.91 4.38
N LEU A 44 15.25 -16.83 5.10
CA LEU A 44 16.47 -16.64 5.89
C LEU A 44 16.20 -16.81 7.38
N SER A 45 16.17 -18.07 7.82
CA SER A 45 16.03 -18.43 9.25
C SER A 45 17.36 -18.41 10.01
N GLY A 46 18.39 -17.72 9.50
CA GLY A 46 19.73 -17.72 10.08
C GLY A 46 19.90 -16.80 11.29
N ASP A 47 20.65 -17.26 12.31
CA ASP A 47 20.95 -16.53 13.55
C ASP A 47 22.02 -15.41 13.40
N GLN A 48 22.28 -14.96 12.18
CA GLN A 48 23.28 -13.91 11.94
C GLN A 48 22.70 -12.52 12.31
N PRO A 49 23.21 -11.85 13.35
CA PRO A 49 22.63 -10.59 13.85
C PRO A 49 22.70 -9.45 12.82
N ALA A 50 23.74 -9.41 11.99
CA ALA A 50 23.88 -8.42 10.92
C ALA A 50 22.79 -8.58 9.85
N LEU A 51 22.45 -9.82 9.48
CA LEU A 51 21.38 -10.12 8.52
C LEU A 51 19.99 -9.75 9.08
N GLN A 52 19.73 -10.08 10.34
CA GLN A 52 18.48 -9.71 11.00
C GLN A 52 18.30 -8.19 11.08
N LEU A 53 19.38 -7.45 11.35
CA LEU A 53 19.36 -5.98 11.35
C LEU A 53 19.06 -5.42 9.96
N ALA A 54 19.68 -5.95 8.91
CA ALA A 54 19.44 -5.52 7.52
C ALA A 54 18.00 -5.80 7.08
N VAL A 55 17.46 -6.99 7.40
CA VAL A 55 16.07 -7.36 7.13
C VAL A 55 15.11 -6.47 7.92
N GLY A 56 15.42 -6.16 9.19
CA GLY A 56 14.65 -5.22 10.01
C GLY A 56 14.62 -3.80 9.43
N ALA A 57 15.78 -3.29 8.99
CA ALA A 57 15.88 -1.97 8.34
C ALA A 57 15.06 -1.92 7.04
N LEU A 58 15.10 -2.98 6.23
CA LEU A 58 14.31 -3.09 5.01
C LEU A 58 12.80 -3.06 5.31
N GLY A 59 12.36 -3.77 6.34
CA GLY A 59 10.98 -3.73 6.83
C GLY A 59 10.55 -2.32 7.23
N LEU A 60 11.42 -1.61 7.98
CA LEU A 60 11.15 -0.22 8.37
C LEU A 60 10.97 0.70 7.16
N VAL A 61 11.80 0.57 6.13
CA VAL A 61 11.66 1.34 4.88
C VAL A 61 10.31 1.06 4.22
N GLY A 62 9.91 -0.20 4.11
CA GLY A 62 8.61 -0.58 3.55
C GLY A 62 7.43 -0.05 4.37
N PHE A 63 7.46 -0.19 5.69
CA PHE A 63 6.39 0.27 6.58
C PHE A 63 6.27 1.79 6.62
N CYS A 64 7.39 2.50 6.79
CA CYS A 64 7.40 3.96 6.77
C CYS A 64 6.96 4.50 5.41
N GLY A 65 7.42 3.90 4.30
CA GLY A 65 6.98 4.26 2.96
C GLY A 65 5.48 4.08 2.76
N SER A 66 4.91 2.98 3.28
CA SER A 66 3.46 2.73 3.22
C SER A 66 2.66 3.77 4.00
N ILE A 67 3.13 4.16 5.19
CA ILE A 67 2.50 5.21 6.00
C ILE A 67 2.58 6.57 5.30
N VAL A 68 3.75 6.92 4.73
CA VAL A 68 3.91 8.17 3.99
C VAL A 68 2.99 8.21 2.76
N MET A 69 2.85 7.10 2.02
CA MET A 69 1.90 7.00 0.91
C MET A 69 0.45 7.19 1.35
N PHE A 70 0.08 6.67 2.51
CA PHE A 70 -1.26 6.86 3.07
C PHE A 70 -1.52 8.32 3.49
N LEU A 71 -0.51 9.02 4.01
CA LEU A 71 -0.61 10.40 4.49
C LEU A 71 -0.31 11.47 3.43
N CYS A 72 0.09 11.08 2.21
CA CYS A 72 0.40 12.01 1.13
C CYS A 72 -0.86 12.50 0.39
N THR A 73 -0.65 13.40 -0.58
CA THR A 73 -1.70 13.94 -1.46
C THR A 73 -2.61 12.85 -2.04
N TYR A 74 -2.04 11.77 -2.53
CA TYR A 74 -2.79 10.65 -3.13
C TYR A 74 -3.53 9.81 -2.10
N GLY A 75 -2.97 9.65 -0.90
CA GLY A 75 -3.64 9.01 0.22
C GLY A 75 -4.82 9.85 0.72
N PHE A 76 -4.65 11.18 0.77
CA PHE A 76 -5.74 12.10 1.05
C PHE A 76 -6.84 11.98 -0.01
N LEU A 77 -6.48 12.03 -1.30
CA LEU A 77 -7.42 11.90 -2.42
C LEU A 77 -8.21 10.57 -2.33
N ALA A 78 -7.51 9.47 -1.99
CA ALA A 78 -8.13 8.17 -1.81
C ALA A 78 -9.16 8.16 -0.66
N ASN A 79 -8.87 8.81 0.46
CA ASN A 79 -9.66 8.68 1.70
C ASN A 79 -10.55 9.89 1.99
N SER A 80 -10.59 10.92 1.13
CA SER A 80 -11.41 12.10 1.35
C SER A 80 -12.89 11.83 1.09
N PRO A 81 -13.81 12.45 1.86
CA PRO A 81 -15.23 12.49 1.55
C PRO A 81 -15.49 13.15 0.19
N ASP A 82 -16.58 12.75 -0.47
CA ASP A 82 -16.97 13.27 -1.79
C ASP A 82 -17.16 14.80 -1.81
N GLU A 83 -17.50 15.38 -0.66
CA GLU A 83 -17.69 16.84 -0.51
C GLU A 83 -16.43 17.67 -0.82
N PHE A 84 -15.24 17.07 -0.74
CA PHE A 84 -13.94 17.74 -0.98
C PHE A 84 -13.35 17.43 -2.36
N LEU A 85 -13.99 16.54 -3.12
CA LEU A 85 -13.51 16.04 -4.41
C LEU A 85 -14.40 16.55 -5.53
N ASP A 86 -13.81 16.74 -6.70
CA ASP A 86 -14.57 16.95 -7.92
C ASP A 86 -15.07 15.59 -8.50
N GLU A 87 -15.96 15.66 -9.48
CA GLU A 87 -16.57 14.45 -10.09
C GLU A 87 -15.51 13.53 -10.72
N ARG A 88 -14.48 14.09 -11.34
CA ARG A 88 -13.38 13.35 -11.95
C ARG A 88 -12.52 12.68 -10.90
N GLU A 89 -12.21 13.38 -9.81
CA GLU A 89 -11.46 12.84 -8.66
C GLU A 89 -12.22 11.67 -8.02
N ILE A 90 -13.55 11.79 -7.86
CA ILE A 90 -14.41 10.71 -7.33
C ILE A 90 -14.37 9.49 -8.25
N GLN A 91 -14.49 9.66 -9.58
CA GLN A 91 -14.44 8.56 -10.53
C GLN A 91 -13.06 7.85 -10.50
N ASN A 92 -11.98 8.62 -10.50
CA ASN A 92 -10.61 8.08 -10.42
C ASN A 92 -10.38 7.31 -9.12
N ARG A 93 -10.83 7.86 -7.99
CA ARG A 93 -10.77 7.21 -6.68
C ARG A 93 -11.53 5.88 -6.68
N ASN A 94 -12.77 5.88 -7.15
CA ASN A 94 -13.58 4.67 -7.19
C ASN A 94 -12.95 3.59 -8.08
N ALA A 95 -12.41 3.96 -9.24
CA ALA A 95 -11.67 3.05 -10.10
C ALA A 95 -10.39 2.52 -9.43
N ALA A 96 -9.69 3.35 -8.65
CA ALA A 96 -8.51 2.92 -7.88
C ALA A 96 -8.89 1.92 -6.79
N TYR A 97 -10.00 2.13 -6.07
CA TYR A 97 -10.48 1.17 -5.06
C TYR A 97 -10.88 -0.16 -5.66
N VAL A 98 -11.57 -0.19 -6.80
CA VAL A 98 -11.93 -1.44 -7.50
C VAL A 98 -10.66 -2.23 -7.87
N LYS A 99 -9.66 -1.55 -8.42
CA LYS A 99 -8.37 -2.20 -8.75
C LYS A 99 -7.65 -2.68 -7.49
N ALA A 100 -7.59 -1.86 -6.44
CA ALA A 100 -6.98 -2.23 -5.17
C ALA A 100 -7.66 -3.47 -4.55
N TYR A 101 -8.98 -3.53 -4.58
CA TYR A 101 -9.75 -4.70 -4.13
C TYR A 101 -9.39 -5.96 -4.92
N ILE A 102 -9.31 -5.88 -6.24
CA ILE A 102 -8.92 -7.01 -7.09
C ILE A 102 -7.51 -7.50 -6.71
N TYR A 103 -6.54 -6.59 -6.59
CA TYR A 103 -5.16 -6.95 -6.18
C TYR A 103 -5.12 -7.60 -4.80
N ALA A 104 -5.83 -7.03 -3.82
CA ALA A 104 -5.90 -7.58 -2.48
C ALA A 104 -6.51 -8.98 -2.47
N THR A 105 -7.60 -9.19 -3.21
CA THR A 105 -8.28 -10.48 -3.33
C THR A 105 -7.36 -11.52 -3.98
N VAL A 106 -6.69 -11.17 -5.09
CA VAL A 106 -5.74 -12.07 -5.76
C VAL A 106 -4.57 -12.42 -4.83
N MET A 107 -4.01 -11.45 -4.12
CA MET A 107 -2.91 -11.68 -3.18
C MET A 107 -3.32 -12.66 -2.06
N LEU A 108 -4.50 -12.46 -1.47
CA LEU A 108 -5.03 -13.35 -0.43
C LEU A 108 -5.30 -14.75 -0.98
N LEU A 109 -5.87 -14.85 -2.19
CA LEU A 109 -6.11 -16.13 -2.85
C LEU A 109 -4.80 -16.90 -3.13
N VAL A 110 -3.79 -16.19 -3.64
CA VAL A 110 -2.45 -16.79 -3.88
C VAL A 110 -1.84 -17.26 -2.56
N GLY A 111 -1.91 -16.45 -1.50
CA GLY A 111 -1.44 -16.83 -0.17
C GLY A 111 -2.17 -18.06 0.38
N TYR A 112 -3.48 -18.14 0.20
CA TYR A 112 -4.28 -19.29 0.60
C TYR A 112 -3.88 -20.55 -0.17
N ILE A 113 -3.82 -20.49 -1.51
CA ILE A 113 -3.43 -21.64 -2.34
C ILE A 113 -2.00 -22.08 -2.00
N ALA A 114 -1.06 -21.14 -1.87
CA ALA A 114 0.31 -21.44 -1.51
C ALA A 114 0.41 -22.17 -0.15
N SER A 115 -0.35 -21.74 0.84
CA SER A 115 -0.37 -22.38 2.16
C SER A 115 -0.97 -23.79 2.11
N ASP A 116 -2.00 -24.03 1.30
CA ASP A 116 -2.63 -25.35 1.14
C ASP A 116 -1.72 -26.32 0.41
N VAL A 117 -1.06 -25.87 -0.68
CA VAL A 117 -0.12 -26.69 -1.44
C VAL A 117 1.11 -27.06 -0.61
N VAL A 118 1.72 -26.07 0.05
CA VAL A 118 2.91 -26.31 0.89
C VAL A 118 2.56 -27.23 2.06
N GLY A 119 1.41 -27.05 2.69
CA GLY A 119 0.97 -27.91 3.81
C GLY A 119 0.72 -29.37 3.40
N LYS A 120 0.35 -29.64 2.15
CA LYS A 120 0.09 -31.00 1.63
C LYS A 120 1.34 -31.71 1.12
N GLU A 121 2.18 -30.99 0.38
CA GLU A 121 3.36 -31.57 -0.28
C GLU A 121 4.56 -31.73 0.68
N TYR A 122 4.68 -30.87 1.68
CA TYR A 122 5.80 -30.83 2.61
C TYR A 122 5.32 -31.15 4.03
N SER A 123 5.21 -32.43 4.35
CA SER A 123 4.75 -32.94 5.65
C SER A 123 5.60 -32.53 6.88
N GLY A 124 6.66 -31.78 6.70
CA GLY A 124 7.50 -31.17 7.74
C GLY A 124 7.41 -29.65 7.81
N PHE A 125 6.61 -29.01 6.97
CA PHE A 125 6.46 -27.56 6.97
C PHE A 125 5.25 -27.15 7.85
N GLU A 126 5.52 -26.89 9.10
CA GLU A 126 4.51 -26.29 9.97
C GLU A 126 4.36 -24.80 9.60
N VAL A 127 3.15 -24.41 9.17
CA VAL A 127 2.81 -22.99 9.02
C VAL A 127 2.76 -22.39 10.42
N THR A 128 3.88 -21.86 10.87
CA THR A 128 3.98 -21.28 12.21
C THR A 128 3.15 -19.99 12.29
N LEU A 129 2.65 -19.65 13.47
CA LEU A 129 1.95 -18.40 13.75
C LEU A 129 2.76 -17.18 13.25
N HIS A 130 4.09 -17.27 13.31
CA HIS A 130 4.99 -16.21 12.84
C HIS A 130 4.88 -15.96 11.34
N VAL A 131 4.80 -17.01 10.51
CA VAL A 131 4.62 -16.89 9.05
C VAL A 131 3.28 -16.25 8.74
N VAL A 132 2.21 -16.67 9.42
CA VAL A 132 0.87 -16.08 9.25
C VAL A 132 0.87 -14.60 9.64
N THR A 133 1.48 -14.25 10.76
CA THR A 133 1.56 -12.85 11.21
C THR A 133 2.34 -11.98 10.22
N ASN A 134 3.47 -12.47 9.70
CA ASN A 134 4.25 -11.74 8.70
C ASN A 134 3.46 -11.55 7.39
N PHE A 135 2.73 -12.57 6.95
CA PHE A 135 1.87 -12.47 5.77
C PHE A 135 0.72 -11.47 5.97
N LEU A 136 0.05 -11.51 7.13
CA LEU A 136 -1.00 -10.55 7.46
C LEU A 136 -0.46 -9.12 7.54
N THR A 137 0.76 -8.93 8.06
CA THR A 137 1.42 -7.63 8.09
C THR A 137 1.71 -7.13 6.67
N LEU A 138 2.26 -7.98 5.80
CA LEU A 138 2.46 -7.67 4.39
C LEU A 138 1.13 -7.26 3.73
N ALA A 139 0.08 -8.05 3.92
CA ALA A 139 -1.24 -7.80 3.35
C ALA A 139 -1.82 -6.47 3.83
N LEU A 140 -1.76 -6.20 5.14
CA LEU A 140 -2.27 -4.96 5.74
C LEU A 140 -1.61 -3.72 5.13
N PHE A 141 -0.28 -3.67 5.12
CA PHE A 141 0.45 -2.50 4.60
C PHE A 141 0.30 -2.35 3.08
N THR A 142 0.22 -3.46 2.35
CA THR A 142 -0.08 -3.42 0.92
C THR A 142 -1.48 -2.84 0.66
N CYS A 143 -2.51 -3.34 1.35
CA CYS A 143 -3.87 -2.84 1.20
C CYS A 143 -3.99 -1.36 1.60
N LEU A 144 -3.26 -0.92 2.63
CA LEU A 144 -3.27 0.46 3.10
C LEU A 144 -2.81 1.45 2.03
N MET A 145 -1.76 1.11 1.28
CA MET A 145 -1.16 2.03 0.30
C MET A 145 -1.66 1.84 -1.14
N LEU A 146 -2.30 0.70 -1.46
CA LEU A 146 -2.71 0.38 -2.83
C LEU A 146 -3.57 1.46 -3.50
N PRO A 147 -4.65 2.00 -2.88
CA PRO A 147 -5.48 3.01 -3.54
C PRO A 147 -4.68 4.28 -3.88
N ALA A 148 -3.85 4.77 -2.94
CA ALA A 148 -2.98 5.92 -3.15
C ALA A 148 -1.94 5.67 -4.25
N THR A 149 -1.34 4.48 -4.27
CA THR A 149 -0.39 4.05 -5.29
C THR A 149 -1.03 4.06 -6.67
N ILE A 150 -2.21 3.45 -6.82
CA ILE A 150 -2.92 3.38 -8.10
C ILE A 150 -3.26 4.79 -8.60
N LEU A 151 -3.72 5.68 -7.72
CA LEU A 151 -3.99 7.08 -8.08
C LEU A 151 -2.72 7.80 -8.55
N ALA A 152 -1.59 7.63 -7.85
CA ALA A 152 -0.32 8.22 -8.25
C ALA A 152 0.15 7.72 -9.64
N TRP A 153 -0.12 6.45 -9.97
CA TRP A 153 0.22 5.90 -11.28
C TRP A 153 -0.77 6.29 -12.39
N GLN A 154 -2.01 6.61 -12.06
CA GLN A 154 -3.01 7.12 -13.02
C GLN A 154 -2.80 8.60 -13.32
N ASP A 155 -2.16 9.33 -12.42
CA ASP A 155 -1.82 10.73 -12.63
C ASP A 155 -0.69 10.84 -13.66
N LYS A 156 -1.04 11.38 -14.84
CA LYS A 156 -0.09 11.54 -15.96
C LYS A 156 0.86 12.71 -15.75
N GLY A 157 0.65 13.50 -14.69
CA GLY A 157 1.38 14.76 -14.50
C GLY A 157 0.89 15.86 -15.46
N LEU A 158 1.35 17.07 -15.22
CA LEU A 158 1.11 18.22 -16.13
C LEU A 158 2.14 18.28 -17.26
N ASP A 159 2.78 17.17 -17.60
CA ASP A 159 3.86 17.09 -18.59
C ASP A 159 3.35 16.79 -20.02
N GLU A 160 2.10 17.18 -20.31
CA GLU A 160 1.57 17.30 -21.68
C GLU A 160 1.02 18.70 -21.94
#